data_1c2629fc069dcfb50b16605dcb7818bc
#
_entry.id   1c2629fc069dcfb50b16605dcb7818bc
#
_cell.length_a   1.000
_cell.length_b   1.000
_cell.length_c   1.000
_cell.angle_alpha   90.00
_cell.angle_beta   90.00
_cell.angle_gamma   90.00
#
_symmetry.space_group_name_H-M   'P 1'
#
loop_
_entity.id
_entity.type
_entity.pdbx_description
1 polymer ?
#
loop_
_entity_poly.entity_id
_entity_poly.type
_entity_poly.pdbx_seq_one_letter_code
_entity_poly.pdbx_strand_id
1 'polypeptide(L)'
;MHRELRFWRVYAAASTAVLALLVLTAFRTPRAADAKFDTLSAQRINIVGPDGALQMVISNRQDMPEGRMDGKTFTSQGRHDGAGLIFYNALGDEDGGLTFGAVKTPKGYAADAGLMFDQFKQDQTVGLTYSGQGEQQTAGLRVWQRPSMDLAQEVEQMHALRAMPAGPACGRVCRALA
;
A
#
# COMPACT_ATOMS: atom_id res chain seq x y z
N MET A 1 34.44 -55.93 13.72
CA MET A 1 33.36 -55.12 14.38
C MET A 1 33.79 -53.70 14.78
N HIS A 2 34.85 -53.46 15.58
CA HIS A 2 35.23 -52.11 16.02
C HIS A 2 35.67 -51.13 14.89
N ARG A 3 36.30 -51.63 13.79
CA ARG A 3 36.73 -50.78 12.66
C ARG A 3 35.55 -50.25 11.85
N GLU A 4 34.54 -51.04 11.61
CA GLU A 4 33.33 -50.64 10.89
C GLU A 4 32.52 -49.61 11.69
N LEU A 5 32.37 -49.81 13.00
CA LEU A 5 31.69 -48.83 13.87
C LEU A 5 32.40 -47.46 13.91
N ARG A 6 33.76 -47.47 13.86
CA ARG A 6 34.52 -46.22 13.76
C ARG A 6 34.29 -45.52 12.41
N PHE A 7 34.27 -46.27 11.32
CA PHE A 7 34.01 -45.73 9.99
C PHE A 7 32.60 -45.05 9.94
N TRP A 8 31.56 -45.72 10.41
CA TRP A 8 30.21 -45.17 10.42
C TRP A 8 30.06 -43.94 11.32
N ARG A 9 30.77 -43.91 12.45
CA ARG A 9 30.78 -42.72 13.32
C ARG A 9 31.46 -41.53 12.68
N VAL A 10 32.59 -41.73 12.03
CA VAL A 10 33.29 -40.66 11.30
C VAL A 10 32.47 -40.17 10.12
N TYR A 11 31.87 -41.07 9.36
CA TYR A 11 31.01 -40.73 8.24
C TYR A 11 29.78 -39.93 8.72
N ALA A 12 29.09 -40.34 9.75
CA ALA A 12 27.96 -39.62 10.32
C ALA A 12 28.36 -38.23 10.80
N ALA A 13 29.46 -38.10 11.52
CA ALA A 13 29.98 -36.82 12.00
C ALA A 13 30.33 -35.87 10.85
N ALA A 14 31.01 -36.39 9.81
CA ALA A 14 31.37 -35.60 8.63
C ALA A 14 30.13 -35.15 7.86
N SER A 15 29.16 -36.06 7.64
CA SER A 15 27.90 -35.74 6.95
C SER A 15 27.08 -34.67 7.70
N THR A 16 27.00 -34.78 9.04
CA THR A 16 26.33 -33.81 9.89
C THR A 16 27.04 -32.45 9.83
N ALA A 17 28.37 -32.43 9.86
CA ALA A 17 29.14 -31.17 9.74
C ALA A 17 28.93 -30.49 8.39
N VAL A 18 28.95 -31.25 7.28
CA VAL A 18 28.66 -30.73 5.94
C VAL A 18 27.24 -30.20 5.85
N LEU A 19 26.26 -30.93 6.36
CA LEU A 19 24.85 -30.48 6.36
C LEU A 19 24.70 -29.21 7.20
N ALA A 20 25.28 -29.12 8.36
CA ALA A 20 25.28 -27.93 9.21
C ALA A 20 25.94 -26.74 8.49
N LEU A 21 27.04 -26.95 7.79
CA LEU A 21 27.72 -25.92 7.00
C LEU A 21 26.82 -25.42 5.85
N LEU A 22 26.17 -26.33 5.13
CA LEU A 22 25.23 -25.99 4.05
C LEU A 22 24.03 -25.19 4.58
N VAL A 23 23.46 -25.59 5.70
CA VAL A 23 22.38 -24.87 6.36
C VAL A 23 22.84 -23.46 6.75
N LEU A 24 23.97 -23.31 7.41
CA LEU A 24 24.54 -22.04 7.84
C LEU A 24 24.87 -21.11 6.66
N THR A 25 25.33 -21.69 5.52
CA THR A 25 25.61 -20.88 4.32
C THR A 25 24.35 -20.53 3.53
N ALA A 26 23.32 -21.39 3.53
CA ALA A 26 22.06 -21.14 2.85
C ALA A 26 21.29 -19.92 3.45
N PHE A 27 21.47 -19.64 4.75
CA PHE A 27 20.89 -18.48 5.42
C PHE A 27 21.75 -17.20 5.32
N ARG A 28 22.96 -17.28 4.77
CA ARG A 28 23.74 -16.08 4.44
C ARG A 28 23.27 -15.56 3.08
N THR A 29 22.11 -14.88 3.04
CA THR A 29 21.79 -14.03 1.89
C THR A 29 22.87 -12.95 1.81
N PRO A 30 23.67 -12.90 0.73
CA PRO A 30 24.55 -11.77 0.53
C PRO A 30 23.63 -10.53 0.48
N ARG A 31 23.87 -9.54 1.34
CA ARG A 31 23.32 -8.22 1.15
C ARG A 31 23.79 -7.80 -0.23
N ALA A 32 22.89 -7.83 -1.21
CA ALA A 32 23.22 -7.33 -2.53
C ALA A 32 23.62 -5.86 -2.31
N ALA A 33 24.92 -5.59 -2.41
CA ALA A 33 25.38 -4.24 -2.64
C ALA A 33 24.72 -3.77 -3.93
N ASP A 34 24.75 -2.56 -4.29
CA ASP A 34 24.06 -1.91 -5.40
C ASP A 34 23.83 -2.81 -6.64
N ALA A 35 22.57 -2.97 -7.03
CA ALA A 35 22.19 -3.56 -8.31
C ALA A 35 21.96 -2.44 -9.33
N LYS A 36 22.65 -2.50 -10.49
CA LYS A 36 22.47 -1.57 -11.59
C LYS A 36 21.68 -2.24 -12.70
N PHE A 37 20.66 -1.56 -13.19
CA PHE A 37 19.79 -2.03 -14.25
C PHE A 37 19.72 -0.97 -15.34
N ASP A 38 19.85 -1.36 -16.60
CA ASP A 38 19.51 -0.48 -17.72
C ASP A 38 17.99 -0.30 -17.84
N THR A 39 17.26 -1.37 -17.53
CA THR A 39 15.79 -1.38 -17.50
C THR A 39 15.31 -2.32 -16.39
N LEU A 40 14.31 -1.89 -15.61
CA LEU A 40 13.64 -2.72 -14.60
C LEU A 40 12.16 -2.82 -14.94
N SER A 41 11.67 -4.05 -15.18
CA SER A 41 10.23 -4.34 -15.32
C SER A 41 9.74 -5.03 -14.06
N ALA A 42 8.83 -4.39 -13.34
CA ALA A 42 8.25 -4.92 -12.11
C ALA A 42 6.76 -4.58 -12.05
N GLN A 43 5.98 -5.45 -11.43
CA GLN A 43 4.56 -5.19 -11.16
C GLN A 43 4.41 -4.26 -9.96
N ARG A 44 5.31 -4.40 -8.98
CA ARG A 44 5.35 -3.56 -7.78
C ARG A 44 6.77 -3.43 -7.25
N ILE A 45 7.11 -2.24 -6.78
CA ILE A 45 8.36 -1.91 -6.09
C ILE A 45 8.02 -1.30 -4.74
N ASN A 46 8.57 -1.85 -3.67
CA ASN A 46 8.45 -1.31 -2.34
C ASN A 46 9.76 -0.62 -1.94
N ILE A 47 9.70 0.66 -1.60
CA ILE A 47 10.78 1.38 -0.95
C ILE A 47 10.56 1.24 0.56
N VAL A 48 11.53 0.68 1.24
CA VAL A 48 11.43 0.39 2.68
C VAL A 48 12.55 1.07 3.46
N GLY A 49 12.25 1.45 4.68
CA GLY A 49 13.24 1.93 5.64
C GLY A 49 14.17 0.81 6.15
N PRO A 50 15.21 1.16 6.92
CA PRO A 50 16.12 0.17 7.52
C PRO A 50 15.42 -0.83 8.45
N ASP A 51 14.29 -0.47 9.01
CA ASP A 51 13.42 -1.27 9.86
C ASP A 51 12.43 -2.15 9.08
N GLY A 52 12.42 -2.04 7.73
CA GLY A 52 11.51 -2.75 6.86
C GLY A 52 10.13 -2.07 6.68
N ALA A 53 9.88 -0.93 7.33
CA ALA A 53 8.65 -0.19 7.15
C ALA A 53 8.54 0.38 5.73
N LEU A 54 7.35 0.31 5.14
CA LEU A 54 7.08 0.91 3.84
C LEU A 54 7.17 2.44 3.94
N GLN A 55 7.90 3.05 2.99
CA GLN A 55 7.99 4.49 2.81
C GLN A 55 7.36 4.94 1.49
N MET A 56 7.44 4.09 0.45
CA MET A 56 6.79 4.35 -0.84
C MET A 56 6.51 3.02 -1.53
N VAL A 57 5.44 3.00 -2.31
CA VAL A 57 5.12 1.90 -3.22
C VAL A 57 4.95 2.47 -4.63
N ILE A 58 5.60 1.87 -5.61
CA ILE A 58 5.32 2.05 -7.04
C ILE A 58 4.59 0.78 -7.48
N SER A 59 3.40 0.91 -8.07
CA SER A 59 2.58 -0.26 -8.35
C SER A 59 1.77 -0.14 -9.63
N ASN A 60 1.56 -1.29 -10.28
CA ASN A 60 0.52 -1.42 -11.27
C ASN A 60 -0.87 -1.36 -10.60
N ARG A 61 -1.93 -1.40 -11.40
CA ARG A 61 -3.31 -1.33 -10.92
C ARG A 61 -3.70 -2.49 -10.01
N GLN A 62 -3.31 -3.72 -10.36
CA GLN A 62 -3.72 -4.95 -9.66
C GLN A 62 -3.09 -5.07 -8.27
N ASP A 63 -1.83 -4.62 -8.15
CA ASP A 63 -1.03 -4.77 -6.94
C ASP A 63 -0.99 -3.48 -6.09
N MET A 64 -1.86 -2.51 -6.42
CA MET A 64 -2.00 -1.26 -5.66
C MET A 64 -2.33 -1.60 -4.19
N PRO A 65 -1.57 -1.07 -3.23
CA PRO A 65 -1.84 -1.32 -1.82
C PRO A 65 -3.15 -0.67 -1.38
N GLU A 66 -3.85 -1.30 -0.48
CA GLU A 66 -5.01 -0.70 0.19
C GLU A 66 -4.59 0.51 1.02
N GLY A 67 -5.52 1.44 1.25
CA GLY A 67 -5.33 2.58 2.14
C GLY A 67 -4.94 2.12 3.55
N ARG A 68 -4.04 2.85 4.21
CA ARG A 68 -3.51 2.43 5.50
C ARG A 68 -3.39 3.62 6.46
N MET A 69 -3.93 3.44 7.67
CA MET A 69 -3.81 4.42 8.76
C MET A 69 -3.96 3.72 10.12
N ASP A 70 -3.13 4.10 11.11
CA ASP A 70 -3.11 3.52 12.46
C ASP A 70 -2.99 1.99 12.48
N GLY A 71 -2.20 1.42 11.56
CA GLY A 71 -2.06 -0.02 11.40
C GLY A 71 -3.31 -0.73 10.86
N LYS A 72 -4.38 -0.01 10.56
CA LYS A 72 -5.61 -0.50 9.91
C LYS A 72 -5.54 -0.32 8.42
N THR A 73 -6.20 -1.20 7.69
CA THR A 73 -6.32 -1.15 6.22
C THR A 73 -7.74 -0.76 5.85
N PHE A 74 -7.88 0.12 4.86
CA PHE A 74 -9.17 0.61 4.38
C PHE A 74 -9.30 0.31 2.90
N THR A 75 -10.31 -0.48 2.54
CA THR A 75 -10.65 -0.70 1.14
C THR A 75 -11.42 0.51 0.62
N SER A 76 -10.86 1.20 -0.36
CA SER A 76 -11.49 2.34 -1.01
C SER A 76 -12.04 1.95 -2.37
N GLN A 77 -13.21 2.45 -2.72
CA GLN A 77 -13.76 2.30 -4.05
C GLN A 77 -12.84 3.00 -5.07
N GLY A 78 -12.51 2.32 -6.17
CA GLY A 78 -11.61 2.87 -7.20
C GLY A 78 -10.12 2.70 -6.91
N ARG A 79 -9.74 2.14 -5.76
CA ARG A 79 -8.32 1.97 -5.39
C ARG A 79 -7.51 1.21 -6.44
N HIS A 80 -8.11 0.25 -7.11
CA HIS A 80 -7.50 -0.58 -8.15
C HIS A 80 -7.89 -0.14 -9.58
N ASP A 81 -8.36 1.08 -9.77
CA ASP A 81 -8.71 1.61 -11.11
C ASP A 81 -7.49 2.19 -11.83
N GLY A 82 -6.44 2.57 -11.11
CA GLY A 82 -5.21 3.16 -11.64
C GLY A 82 -3.93 2.52 -11.12
N ALA A 83 -2.83 2.83 -11.78
CA ALA A 83 -1.46 2.59 -11.34
C ALA A 83 -0.90 3.85 -10.68
N GLY A 84 0.24 3.74 -9.98
CA GLY A 84 0.88 4.94 -9.43
C GLY A 84 1.89 4.69 -8.31
N LEU A 85 2.08 5.74 -7.53
CA LEU A 85 2.95 5.78 -6.36
C LEU A 85 2.11 6.12 -5.13
N ILE A 86 2.35 5.43 -4.02
CA ILE A 86 1.74 5.75 -2.72
C ILE A 86 2.85 6.10 -1.74
N PHE A 87 2.67 7.17 -0.99
CA PHE A 87 3.59 7.67 0.02
C PHE A 87 3.13 7.25 1.41
N TYR A 88 4.08 6.89 2.27
CA TYR A 88 3.82 6.56 3.67
C TYR A 88 4.73 7.36 4.58
N ASN A 89 4.19 7.87 5.67
CA ASN A 89 4.96 8.55 6.70
C ASN A 89 5.67 7.55 7.64
N ALA A 90 6.45 8.07 8.58
CA ALA A 90 7.22 7.25 9.52
C ALA A 90 6.36 6.39 10.47
N LEU A 91 5.06 6.67 10.59
CA LEU A 91 4.11 5.86 11.37
C LEU A 91 3.52 4.71 10.54
N GLY A 92 3.80 4.67 9.24
CA GLY A 92 3.27 3.70 8.28
C GLY A 92 1.87 4.04 7.80
N ASP A 93 1.41 5.27 8.04
CA ASP A 93 0.16 5.78 7.51
C ASP A 93 0.36 6.30 6.08
N GLU A 94 -0.67 6.19 5.25
CA GLU A 94 -0.68 6.81 3.92
C GLU A 94 -0.65 8.34 4.08
N ASP A 95 0.19 8.99 3.28
CA ASP A 95 0.48 10.43 3.34
C ASP A 95 0.25 11.09 1.98
N GLY A 96 -0.38 10.37 1.06
CA GLY A 96 -0.69 10.79 -0.30
C GLY A 96 -0.17 9.88 -1.38
N GLY A 97 -0.19 10.36 -2.63
CA GLY A 97 0.28 9.58 -3.76
C GLY A 97 0.12 10.29 -5.10
N LEU A 98 0.69 9.68 -6.13
CA LEU A 98 0.46 9.99 -7.53
C LEU A 98 -0.23 8.79 -8.16
N THR A 99 -1.46 8.94 -8.62
CA THR A 99 -2.22 7.87 -9.28
C THR A 99 -2.70 8.32 -10.65
N PHE A 100 -2.87 7.38 -11.56
CA PHE A 100 -3.40 7.63 -12.89
C PHE A 100 -4.05 6.37 -13.45
N GLY A 101 -5.17 6.55 -14.14
CA GLY A 101 -5.91 5.48 -14.77
C GLY A 101 -6.76 5.96 -15.93
N ALA A 102 -7.10 5.05 -16.82
CA ALA A 102 -8.09 5.28 -17.86
C ALA A 102 -8.76 3.96 -18.25
N VAL A 103 -10.04 4.02 -18.50
CA VAL A 103 -10.85 2.89 -18.97
C VAL A 103 -11.77 3.32 -20.11
N LYS A 104 -12.02 2.41 -21.05
CA LYS A 104 -13.05 2.61 -22.06
C LYS A 104 -14.43 2.40 -21.46
N THR A 105 -15.38 3.26 -21.81
CA THR A 105 -16.78 3.16 -21.39
C THR A 105 -17.70 3.17 -22.62
N PRO A 106 -18.96 2.77 -22.50
CA PRO A 106 -19.92 2.88 -23.59
C PRO A 106 -20.13 4.31 -24.13
N LYS A 107 -19.77 5.32 -23.31
CA LYS A 107 -19.87 6.76 -23.65
C LYS A 107 -18.52 7.37 -24.03
N GLY A 108 -17.50 6.56 -24.38
CA GLY A 108 -16.16 7.02 -24.75
C GLY A 108 -15.09 6.49 -23.79
N TYR A 109 -14.71 7.27 -22.78
CA TYR A 109 -13.71 6.90 -21.78
C TYR A 109 -14.02 7.55 -20.42
N ALA A 110 -13.42 6.99 -19.38
CA ALA A 110 -13.21 7.64 -18.10
C ALA A 110 -11.73 7.59 -17.77
N ALA A 111 -11.14 8.71 -17.38
CA ALA A 111 -9.75 8.83 -17.03
C ALA A 111 -9.58 9.77 -15.84
N ASP A 112 -8.64 9.45 -14.98
CA ASP A 112 -8.25 10.28 -13.85
C ASP A 112 -6.74 10.22 -13.64
N ALA A 113 -6.20 11.30 -13.09
CA ALA A 113 -4.84 11.39 -12.61
C ALA A 113 -4.77 12.42 -11.48
N GLY A 114 -3.95 12.15 -10.48
CA GLY A 114 -3.78 13.08 -9.38
C GLY A 114 -2.48 12.87 -8.63
N LEU A 115 -1.80 13.97 -8.31
CA LEU A 115 -0.77 14.04 -7.28
C LEU A 115 -1.40 14.68 -6.06
N MET A 116 -1.54 13.93 -4.99
CA MET A 116 -2.27 14.33 -3.79
C MET A 116 -1.41 14.18 -2.55
N PHE A 117 -1.61 15.08 -1.58
CA PHE A 117 -0.99 15.05 -0.27
C PHE A 117 -2.07 15.06 0.79
N ASP A 118 -1.93 14.18 1.76
CA ASP A 118 -2.89 13.99 2.83
C ASP A 118 -2.57 14.91 4.02
N GLN A 119 -3.59 15.31 4.74
CA GLN A 119 -3.41 15.89 6.05
C GLN A 119 -3.04 14.79 7.04
N PHE A 120 -2.14 15.06 7.99
CA PHE A 120 -1.76 14.09 9.01
C PHE A 120 -2.99 13.46 9.68
N LYS A 121 -3.04 12.13 9.70
CA LYS A 121 -4.16 11.32 10.21
C LYS A 121 -5.50 11.55 9.49
N GLN A 122 -5.48 12.10 8.27
CA GLN A 122 -6.67 12.43 7.52
C GLN A 122 -6.45 12.11 6.02
N ASP A 123 -7.41 12.43 5.20
CA ASP A 123 -7.41 12.24 3.75
C ASP A 123 -6.82 13.48 3.02
N GLN A 124 -6.89 13.50 1.69
CA GLN A 124 -6.28 14.54 0.84
C GLN A 124 -6.67 15.95 1.28
N THR A 125 -5.65 16.82 1.44
CA THR A 125 -5.84 18.25 1.74
C THR A 125 -5.47 19.15 0.58
N VAL A 126 -4.57 18.71 -0.30
CA VAL A 126 -4.18 19.42 -1.52
C VAL A 126 -3.82 18.45 -2.62
N GLY A 127 -4.15 18.78 -3.86
CA GLY A 127 -3.80 17.97 -5.01
C GLY A 127 -3.88 18.69 -6.34
N LEU A 128 -3.02 18.27 -7.29
CA LEU A 128 -3.14 18.53 -8.71
C LEU A 128 -3.92 17.37 -9.31
N THR A 129 -5.08 17.65 -9.90
CA THR A 129 -5.98 16.61 -10.38
C THR A 129 -6.38 16.83 -11.82
N TYR A 130 -6.57 15.73 -12.53
CA TYR A 130 -7.24 15.65 -13.83
C TYR A 130 -8.34 14.61 -13.74
N SER A 131 -9.49 14.92 -14.36
CA SER A 131 -10.59 13.98 -14.54
C SER A 131 -11.22 14.22 -15.91
N GLY A 132 -11.46 13.15 -16.65
CA GLY A 132 -12.08 13.21 -17.98
C GLY A 132 -13.12 12.11 -18.14
N GLN A 133 -14.30 12.46 -18.66
CA GLN A 133 -15.35 11.51 -18.98
C GLN A 133 -16.06 11.92 -20.28
N GLY A 134 -15.80 11.17 -21.35
CA GLY A 134 -16.29 11.54 -22.69
C GLY A 134 -15.74 12.90 -23.11
N GLU A 135 -16.63 13.87 -23.36
CA GLU A 135 -16.27 15.24 -23.75
C GLU A 135 -16.00 16.17 -22.55
N GLN A 136 -16.33 15.75 -21.34
CA GLN A 136 -16.12 16.56 -20.13
C GLN A 136 -14.74 16.32 -19.57
N GLN A 137 -14.00 17.40 -19.32
CA GLN A 137 -12.67 17.36 -18.74
C GLN A 137 -12.51 18.44 -17.67
N THR A 138 -11.82 18.12 -16.60
CA THR A 138 -11.48 19.06 -15.53
C THR A 138 -10.05 18.82 -15.10
N ALA A 139 -9.26 19.89 -14.96
CA ALA A 139 -7.92 19.84 -14.43
C ALA A 139 -7.65 21.06 -13.55
N GLY A 140 -6.89 20.90 -12.50
CA GLY A 140 -6.53 22.02 -11.64
C GLY A 140 -5.96 21.64 -10.29
N LEU A 141 -5.62 22.68 -9.53
CA LEU A 141 -5.28 22.58 -8.11
C LEU A 141 -6.59 22.50 -7.32
N ARG A 142 -6.67 21.52 -6.44
CA ARG A 142 -7.78 21.39 -5.48
C ARG A 142 -7.23 21.49 -4.05
N VAL A 143 -8.00 22.14 -3.21
CA VAL A 143 -7.74 22.26 -1.76
C VAL A 143 -9.00 21.82 -1.03
N TRP A 144 -8.83 20.89 -0.09
CA TRP A 144 -9.91 20.38 0.75
C TRP A 144 -9.65 20.79 2.19
N GLN A 145 -10.66 21.30 2.83
CA GLN A 145 -10.63 21.49 4.27
C GLN A 145 -11.06 20.18 4.93
N ARG A 146 -10.17 19.58 5.70
CA ARG A 146 -10.43 18.33 6.41
C ARG A 146 -10.81 18.62 7.86
N PRO A 147 -11.65 17.76 8.47
CA PRO A 147 -11.94 17.87 9.90
C PRO A 147 -10.68 17.60 10.73
N SER A 148 -10.70 18.02 11.99
CA SER A 148 -9.63 17.70 12.94
C SER A 148 -9.72 16.28 13.51
N MET A 149 -10.79 15.55 13.19
CA MET A 149 -10.99 14.15 13.57
C MET A 149 -10.10 13.25 12.73
N ASP A 150 -9.51 12.22 13.33
CA ASP A 150 -8.73 11.22 12.59
C ASP A 150 -9.60 10.44 11.61
N LEU A 151 -9.09 10.13 10.42
CA LEU A 151 -9.80 9.39 9.36
C LEU A 151 -10.33 8.04 9.87
N ALA A 152 -9.57 7.35 10.71
CA ALA A 152 -10.00 6.08 11.30
C ALA A 152 -11.29 6.23 12.12
N GLN A 153 -11.42 7.32 12.87
CA GLN A 153 -12.63 7.63 13.65
C GLN A 153 -13.77 8.06 12.74
N GLU A 154 -13.48 8.85 11.70
CA GLU A 154 -14.47 9.27 10.70
C GLU A 154 -15.08 8.06 9.98
N VAL A 155 -14.26 7.15 9.50
CA VAL A 155 -14.71 5.90 8.85
C VAL A 155 -15.56 5.05 9.80
N GLU A 156 -15.18 4.91 11.05
CA GLU A 156 -15.93 4.15 12.07
C GLU A 156 -17.31 4.79 12.32
N GLN A 157 -17.36 6.11 12.44
CA GLN A 157 -18.63 6.85 12.57
C GLN A 157 -19.52 6.71 11.33
N MET A 158 -18.93 6.79 10.14
CA MET A 158 -19.65 6.57 8.89
C MET A 158 -20.24 5.16 8.79
N HIS A 159 -19.50 4.13 9.22
CA HIS A 159 -20.01 2.77 9.27
C HIS A 159 -21.17 2.63 10.26
N ALA A 160 -21.04 3.22 11.45
CA ALA A 160 -22.11 3.24 12.44
C ALA A 160 -23.38 3.93 11.90
N LEU A 161 -23.23 5.07 11.22
CA LEU A 161 -24.33 5.78 10.57
C LEU A 161 -25.04 4.96 9.48
N ARG A 162 -24.27 4.29 8.63
CA ARG A 162 -24.82 3.43 7.56
C ARG A 162 -25.58 2.22 8.11
N ALA A 163 -25.17 1.73 9.27
CA ALA A 163 -25.85 0.62 9.95
C ALA A 163 -27.13 1.03 10.70
N MET A 164 -27.37 2.33 10.88
CA MET A 164 -28.57 2.81 11.58
C MET A 164 -29.83 2.62 10.69
N PRO A 165 -30.95 2.16 11.27
CA PRO A 165 -32.22 2.11 10.54
C PRO A 165 -32.62 3.51 10.07
N ALA A 166 -33.19 3.59 8.86
CA ALA A 166 -33.71 4.85 8.34
C ALA A 166 -34.81 5.40 9.27
N GLY A 167 -34.62 6.62 9.81
CA GLY A 167 -35.56 7.24 10.75
C GLY A 167 -35.13 8.62 11.23
N PRO A 168 -35.92 9.26 12.09
CA PRO A 168 -35.66 10.63 12.58
C PRO A 168 -34.33 10.76 13.35
N ALA A 169 -33.80 9.65 13.92
CA ALA A 169 -32.51 9.62 14.60
C ALA A 169 -31.34 9.77 13.61
N CYS A 170 -31.38 9.07 12.47
CA CYS A 170 -30.38 9.18 11.41
C CYS A 170 -30.28 10.63 10.89
N GLY A 171 -31.43 11.28 10.64
CA GLY A 171 -31.46 12.66 10.16
C GLY A 171 -30.93 13.71 11.13
N ARG A 172 -30.96 13.46 12.45
CA ARG A 172 -30.36 14.35 13.47
C ARG A 172 -28.84 14.21 13.53
N VAL A 173 -28.32 12.98 13.46
CA VAL A 173 -26.87 12.72 13.52
C VAL A 173 -26.21 13.22 12.23
N CYS A 174 -26.79 12.99 11.07
CA CYS A 174 -26.27 13.51 9.79
C CYS A 174 -26.21 15.05 9.75
N ARG A 175 -27.12 15.76 10.43
CA ARG A 175 -27.10 17.24 10.54
C ARG A 175 -26.09 17.76 11.56
N ALA A 176 -25.65 16.95 12.49
CA ALA A 176 -24.65 17.35 13.49
C ALA A 176 -23.19 17.14 13.00
N LEU A 177 -23.03 16.39 11.91
CA LEU A 177 -21.73 16.07 11.30
C LEU A 177 -21.50 16.81 9.96
N ALA A 178 -22.41 17.61 9.50
CA ALA A 178 -22.34 18.50 8.34
C ALA A 178 -21.97 19.94 8.79
#